data_4738e1795eb707231bea1c7f991958db
#
_entry.id   4738e1795eb707231bea1c7f991958db
#
_cell.length_a   1.000
_cell.length_b   1.000
_cell.length_c   1.000
_cell.angle_alpha   90.00
_cell.angle_beta   90.00
_cell.angle_gamma   90.00
#
_symmetry.space_group_name_H-M   'P 1'
#
loop_
_entity.id
_entity.type
_entity.pdbx_description
1 polymer ?
#
loop_
_entity_poly.entity_id
_entity_poly.type
_entity_poly.pdbx_seq_one_letter_code
_entity_poly.pdbx_strand_id
1 'polypeptide(L)'
;AIPPRARSMGFSVASLWVLPGLIVLPLIGWVGDNWGIRQGMAVMTPVFLVGGLVIAGAGKVIGRDILQVWTTAAARSEALWERRHGNSKILLVRQLNVAYDGVQVLFDVDFDVEEGAVVALLGTNGAGKSTLLKAIAGLVPADRGAVIFDGREVTFAPPDEVAGHGVVLMPGGAGVFPSLTVAENLDVAGWLHRGDDDALSATEALGRFPALRDRLDDPAANLSGGQQQMLALAMALRTKPRLVMIDELTLGLAPVIVEQLIPVIGELRDAGTTVILVEQSVNLALTLAETAYFMEKGEIRFHGPAADLLERPDLLRSVFLEGAGAASPGATTNGATSDTARSDTATGDGTAPALAARPRRAPEDTGGDGDTHADGSGADAPAALTTVGLGVSFGGIRAVDDVDLVVAPGEIVGLIGPNGAGKTTVFDLISGFTTGASGRVLLGTHDLTGTGPDERARRGLGRSFQDGRLFPALTVAETLAVSLERWVEVRDPVSAALRLPHAYDAERSVQRRVDELVELMGLGAFRNKFTRELSTGSRRIVDLACLVAHRPTVILLDEPSSGIAQRETE
;
A
#
# COMPACT_ATOMS: atom_id res chain seq x y z
N ALA A 1 13.37 -10.87 -25.98
CA ALA A 1 13.62 -9.75 -26.93
C ALA A 1 14.39 -8.65 -26.19
N ILE A 2 15.39 -8.05 -26.84
CA ILE A 2 16.13 -6.94 -26.24
C ILE A 2 15.21 -5.72 -26.24
N PRO A 3 14.97 -5.07 -25.07
CA PRO A 3 14.19 -3.85 -25.01
C PRO A 3 14.68 -2.82 -26.03
N PRO A 4 13.83 -1.98 -26.63
CA PRO A 4 14.22 -1.03 -27.69
C PRO A 4 15.43 -0.18 -27.30
N ARG A 5 15.53 0.23 -26.04
CA ARG A 5 16.67 1.00 -25.48
C ARG A 5 17.97 0.23 -25.41
N ALA A 6 17.91 -1.09 -25.26
CA ALA A 6 19.09 -1.95 -25.18
C ALA A 6 19.49 -2.52 -26.55
N ARG A 7 18.72 -2.32 -27.62
CA ARG A 7 19.02 -2.87 -28.96
C ARG A 7 20.36 -2.34 -29.50
N SER A 8 20.62 -1.03 -29.39
CA SER A 8 21.89 -0.45 -29.80
C SER A 8 23.05 -1.02 -29.02
N MET A 9 22.88 -1.17 -27.71
CA MET A 9 23.88 -1.78 -26.81
C MET A 9 24.05 -3.27 -27.10
N GLY A 10 22.95 -3.99 -27.37
CA GLY A 10 22.97 -5.40 -27.79
C GLY A 10 23.74 -5.61 -29.11
N PHE A 11 23.53 -4.76 -30.12
CA PHE A 11 24.28 -4.79 -31.36
C PHE A 11 25.77 -4.45 -31.14
N SER A 12 26.09 -3.48 -30.28
CA SER A 12 27.47 -3.15 -29.94
C SER A 12 28.19 -4.30 -29.24
N VAL A 13 27.50 -4.97 -28.29
CA VAL A 13 28.03 -6.17 -27.62
C VAL A 13 28.18 -7.34 -28.61
N ALA A 14 27.21 -7.54 -29.52
CA ALA A 14 27.30 -8.56 -30.57
C ALA A 14 28.50 -8.33 -31.49
N SER A 15 28.82 -7.07 -31.80
CA SER A 15 30.00 -6.71 -32.62
C SER A 15 31.33 -7.05 -31.94
N LEU A 16 31.39 -7.06 -30.60
CA LEU A 16 32.58 -7.48 -29.85
C LEU A 16 32.92 -8.98 -30.07
N TRP A 17 31.96 -9.82 -30.46
CA TRP A 17 32.19 -11.25 -30.77
C TRP A 17 32.93 -11.46 -32.08
N VAL A 18 33.08 -10.43 -32.90
CA VAL A 18 33.93 -10.47 -34.11
C VAL A 18 35.41 -10.38 -33.75
N LEU A 19 35.77 -9.71 -32.63
CA LEU A 19 37.17 -9.51 -32.19
C LEU A 19 37.93 -10.79 -31.99
N PRO A 20 37.40 -11.88 -31.34
CA PRO A 20 38.09 -13.15 -31.26
C PRO A 20 38.44 -13.75 -32.62
N GLY A 21 37.60 -13.57 -33.64
CA GLY A 21 37.87 -14.02 -35.01
C GLY A 21 39.09 -13.34 -35.63
N LEU A 22 39.29 -12.05 -35.34
CA LEU A 22 40.49 -11.30 -35.81
C LEU A 22 41.81 -11.80 -35.20
N ILE A 23 41.75 -12.43 -34.02
CA ILE A 23 42.92 -12.98 -33.34
C ILE A 23 43.12 -14.45 -33.71
N VAL A 24 42.04 -15.21 -33.76
CA VAL A 24 42.07 -16.66 -33.98
C VAL A 24 42.52 -17.01 -35.41
N LEU A 25 42.06 -16.27 -36.43
CA LEU A 25 42.45 -16.54 -37.82
C LEU A 25 43.93 -16.38 -38.09
N PRO A 26 44.62 -15.28 -37.68
CA PRO A 26 46.08 -15.17 -37.79
C PRO A 26 46.81 -16.21 -36.97
N LEU A 27 46.29 -16.57 -35.79
CA LEU A 27 46.89 -17.60 -34.93
C LEU A 27 46.87 -18.99 -35.60
N ILE A 28 45.77 -19.34 -36.25
CA ILE A 28 45.62 -20.57 -37.03
C ILE A 28 46.66 -20.62 -38.15
N GLY A 29 46.81 -19.50 -38.88
CA GLY A 29 47.82 -19.37 -39.95
C GLY A 29 49.23 -19.55 -39.39
N TRP A 30 49.60 -18.82 -38.35
CA TRP A 30 50.90 -18.88 -37.72
C TRP A 30 51.25 -20.30 -37.18
N VAL A 31 50.28 -20.96 -36.51
CA VAL A 31 50.47 -22.35 -36.02
C VAL A 31 50.59 -23.31 -37.20
N GLY A 32 49.80 -23.11 -38.26
CA GLY A 32 49.81 -23.92 -39.48
C GLY A 32 51.16 -23.86 -40.18
N ASP A 33 51.74 -22.66 -40.27
CA ASP A 33 53.03 -22.42 -40.93
C ASP A 33 54.24 -22.99 -40.13
N ASN A 34 54.19 -22.93 -38.79
CA ASN A 34 55.31 -23.35 -37.94
C ASN A 34 55.24 -24.84 -37.52
N TRP A 35 54.01 -25.39 -37.33
CA TRP A 35 53.84 -26.75 -36.77
C TRP A 35 53.00 -27.67 -37.66
N GLY A 36 52.52 -27.17 -38.79
CA GLY A 36 51.74 -27.91 -39.78
C GLY A 36 50.22 -27.67 -39.68
N ILE A 37 49.56 -27.88 -40.82
CA ILE A 37 48.15 -27.57 -41.02
C ILE A 37 47.23 -28.27 -40.02
N ARG A 38 47.55 -29.52 -39.59
CA ARG A 38 46.74 -30.25 -38.61
C ARG A 38 46.69 -29.57 -37.26
N GLN A 39 47.82 -29.04 -36.80
CA GLN A 39 47.96 -28.32 -35.54
C GLN A 39 47.25 -26.95 -35.62
N GLY A 40 47.36 -26.25 -36.76
CA GLY A 40 46.62 -25.03 -37.00
C GLY A 40 45.10 -25.23 -36.91
N MET A 41 44.61 -26.31 -37.54
CA MET A 41 43.18 -26.66 -37.44
C MET A 41 42.74 -27.08 -36.04
N ALA A 42 43.61 -27.69 -35.22
CA ALA A 42 43.32 -28.06 -33.84
C ALA A 42 43.05 -26.85 -32.95
N VAL A 43 43.54 -25.65 -33.28
CA VAL A 43 43.25 -24.38 -32.58
C VAL A 43 41.75 -24.02 -32.68
N MET A 44 41.04 -24.51 -33.70
CA MET A 44 39.59 -24.30 -33.83
C MET A 44 38.79 -25.07 -32.78
N THR A 45 39.31 -26.19 -32.26
CA THR A 45 38.55 -27.05 -31.33
C THR A 45 38.12 -26.33 -30.06
N PRO A 46 38.98 -25.61 -29.32
CA PRO A 46 38.54 -24.84 -28.14
C PRO A 46 37.55 -23.71 -28.51
N VAL A 47 37.70 -23.11 -29.68
CA VAL A 47 36.76 -22.07 -30.14
C VAL A 47 35.34 -22.64 -30.37
N PHE A 48 35.24 -23.81 -30.99
CA PHE A 48 33.97 -24.51 -31.15
C PHE A 48 33.38 -24.98 -29.81
N LEU A 49 34.21 -25.45 -28.88
CA LEU A 49 33.76 -25.83 -27.54
C LEU A 49 33.20 -24.64 -26.78
N VAL A 50 33.90 -23.50 -26.77
CA VAL A 50 33.43 -22.28 -26.13
C VAL A 50 32.14 -21.78 -26.82
N GLY A 51 32.09 -21.76 -28.15
CA GLY A 51 30.90 -21.41 -28.91
C GLY A 51 29.70 -22.32 -28.58
N GLY A 52 29.95 -23.63 -28.48
CA GLY A 52 28.93 -24.62 -28.10
C GLY A 52 28.40 -24.41 -26.68
N LEU A 53 29.29 -24.10 -25.72
CA LEU A 53 28.87 -23.74 -24.34
C LEU A 53 28.05 -22.46 -24.27
N VAL A 54 28.43 -21.44 -25.04
CA VAL A 54 27.65 -20.19 -25.13
C VAL A 54 26.28 -20.45 -25.72
N ILE A 55 26.16 -21.21 -26.79
CA ILE A 55 24.90 -21.59 -27.41
C ILE A 55 24.04 -22.43 -26.45
N ALA A 56 24.64 -23.40 -25.74
CA ALA A 56 23.92 -24.20 -24.74
C ALA A 56 23.42 -23.36 -23.55
N GLY A 57 24.22 -22.37 -23.12
CA GLY A 57 23.80 -21.38 -22.10
C GLY A 57 22.64 -20.49 -22.59
N ALA A 58 22.73 -20.01 -23.83
CA ALA A 58 21.69 -19.21 -24.46
C ALA A 58 20.36 -19.97 -24.58
N GLY A 59 20.39 -21.29 -24.81
CA GLY A 59 19.19 -22.12 -24.92
C GLY A 59 18.29 -22.08 -23.68
N LYS A 60 18.83 -21.83 -22.48
CA LYS A 60 18.02 -21.67 -21.24
C LYS A 60 17.28 -20.33 -21.17
N VAL A 61 17.80 -19.29 -21.81
CA VAL A 61 17.24 -17.93 -21.78
C VAL A 61 16.31 -17.70 -22.97
N ILE A 62 16.64 -18.21 -24.13
CA ILE A 62 15.87 -18.04 -25.39
C ILE A 62 14.42 -18.51 -25.24
N GLY A 63 14.16 -19.60 -24.50
CA GLY A 63 12.81 -20.12 -24.31
C GLY A 63 11.87 -19.09 -23.64
N ARG A 64 12.39 -18.34 -22.67
CA ARG A 64 11.63 -17.27 -21.98
C ARG A 64 11.37 -16.08 -22.90
N ASP A 65 12.37 -15.68 -23.67
CA ASP A 65 12.26 -14.54 -24.60
C ASP A 65 11.28 -14.83 -25.75
N ILE A 66 11.28 -16.08 -26.24
CA ILE A 66 10.34 -16.50 -27.27
C ILE A 66 8.90 -16.46 -26.74
N LEU A 67 8.64 -16.99 -25.55
CA LEU A 67 7.33 -16.93 -24.91
C LEU A 67 6.85 -15.48 -24.75
N GLN A 68 7.73 -14.58 -24.31
CA GLN A 68 7.42 -13.15 -24.19
C GLN A 68 6.99 -12.53 -25.52
N VAL A 69 7.74 -12.81 -26.61
CA VAL A 69 7.40 -12.31 -27.96
C VAL A 69 6.05 -12.84 -28.43
N TRP A 70 5.76 -14.12 -28.16
CA TRP A 70 4.47 -14.72 -28.52
C TRP A 70 3.32 -14.12 -27.71
N THR A 71 3.48 -13.93 -26.41
CA THR A 71 2.47 -13.29 -25.54
C THR A 71 2.15 -11.88 -26.03
N THR A 72 3.17 -11.09 -26.32
CA THR A 72 2.99 -9.72 -26.83
C THR A 72 2.34 -9.71 -28.22
N ALA A 73 2.77 -10.59 -29.13
CA ALA A 73 2.19 -10.66 -30.46
C ALA A 73 0.72 -11.12 -30.42
N ALA A 74 0.39 -12.10 -29.58
CA ALA A 74 -0.97 -12.56 -29.38
C ALA A 74 -1.86 -11.45 -28.80
N ALA A 75 -1.42 -10.78 -27.74
CA ALA A 75 -2.14 -9.68 -27.10
C ALA A 75 -2.40 -8.51 -28.08
N ARG A 76 -1.39 -8.17 -28.90
CA ARG A 76 -1.55 -7.13 -29.92
C ARG A 76 -2.53 -7.55 -31.03
N SER A 77 -2.48 -8.82 -31.45
CA SER A 77 -3.43 -9.34 -32.45
C SER A 77 -4.84 -9.36 -31.91
N GLU A 78 -5.03 -9.73 -30.65
CA GLU A 78 -6.30 -9.69 -29.93
C GLU A 78 -6.85 -8.26 -29.88
N ALA A 79 -6.05 -7.27 -29.45
CA ALA A 79 -6.46 -5.87 -29.39
C ALA A 79 -6.90 -5.32 -30.76
N LEU A 80 -6.19 -5.69 -31.84
CA LEU A 80 -6.54 -5.28 -33.19
C LEU A 80 -7.80 -6.00 -33.73
N TRP A 81 -8.00 -7.24 -33.32
CA TRP A 81 -9.20 -8.02 -33.72
C TRP A 81 -10.45 -7.48 -33.02
N GLU A 82 -10.40 -7.24 -31.72
CA GLU A 82 -11.48 -6.64 -30.90
C GLU A 82 -11.90 -5.29 -31.48
N ARG A 83 -10.93 -4.44 -31.82
CA ARG A 83 -11.17 -3.12 -32.40
C ARG A 83 -11.90 -3.21 -33.77
N ARG A 84 -11.59 -4.22 -34.58
CA ARG A 84 -12.27 -4.43 -35.88
C ARG A 84 -13.71 -4.92 -35.73
N HIS A 85 -14.05 -5.55 -34.61
CA HIS A 85 -15.37 -6.09 -34.31
C HIS A 85 -16.24 -5.16 -33.45
N GLY A 86 -15.78 -3.94 -33.18
CA GLY A 86 -16.57 -2.94 -32.47
C GLY A 86 -16.41 -2.98 -30.94
N ASN A 87 -15.63 -3.92 -30.40
CA ASN A 87 -15.29 -3.98 -28.99
C ASN A 87 -13.96 -3.24 -28.79
N SER A 88 -14.03 -1.93 -28.56
CA SER A 88 -12.81 -1.12 -28.41
C SER A 88 -12.25 -1.24 -26.99
N LYS A 89 -11.41 -2.25 -26.75
CA LYS A 89 -10.63 -2.32 -25.52
C LYS A 89 -9.47 -1.34 -25.62
N ILE A 90 -9.48 -0.32 -24.78
CA ILE A 90 -8.39 0.68 -24.73
C ILE A 90 -7.14 0.12 -24.03
N LEU A 91 -7.35 -0.73 -23.03
CA LEU A 91 -6.29 -1.40 -22.28
C LEU A 91 -6.48 -2.91 -22.32
N LEU A 92 -5.40 -3.62 -22.62
CA LEU A 92 -5.33 -5.07 -22.60
C LEU A 92 -4.05 -5.49 -21.89
N VAL A 93 -4.18 -6.18 -20.77
CA VAL A 93 -3.07 -6.77 -19.99
C VAL A 93 -3.17 -8.28 -20.09
N ARG A 94 -2.07 -8.96 -20.44
CA ARG A 94 -2.02 -10.42 -20.59
C ARG A 94 -0.81 -11.01 -19.89
N GLN A 95 -1.08 -12.00 -19.03
CA GLN A 95 -0.08 -12.77 -18.27
C GLN A 95 0.97 -11.90 -17.60
N LEU A 96 0.54 -10.77 -17.01
CA LEU A 96 1.44 -9.81 -16.40
C LEU A 96 2.00 -10.36 -15.10
N ASN A 97 3.33 -10.42 -15.02
CA ASN A 97 4.08 -10.83 -13.85
C ASN A 97 4.99 -9.69 -13.42
N VAL A 98 4.98 -9.40 -12.11
CA VAL A 98 5.81 -8.35 -11.51
C VAL A 98 6.42 -8.85 -10.22
N ALA A 99 7.72 -8.61 -10.03
CA ALA A 99 8.42 -8.89 -8.79
C ALA A 99 9.18 -7.66 -8.30
N TYR A 100 9.31 -7.52 -6.98
CA TYR A 100 10.18 -6.56 -6.32
C TYR A 100 11.31 -7.31 -5.63
N ASP A 101 12.55 -7.01 -5.99
CA ASP A 101 13.75 -7.62 -5.40
C ASP A 101 13.70 -9.17 -5.33
N GLY A 102 13.10 -9.81 -6.34
CA GLY A 102 12.94 -11.25 -6.44
C GLY A 102 11.69 -11.82 -5.73
N VAL A 103 10.89 -11.00 -5.07
CA VAL A 103 9.60 -11.40 -4.49
C VAL A 103 8.50 -11.11 -5.50
N GLN A 104 7.87 -12.15 -6.02
CA GLN A 104 6.77 -12.01 -6.98
C GLN A 104 5.51 -11.50 -6.28
N VAL A 105 4.89 -10.46 -6.88
CA VAL A 105 3.69 -9.78 -6.38
C VAL A 105 2.51 -9.96 -7.30
N LEU A 106 2.72 -9.98 -8.63
CA LEU A 106 1.68 -10.28 -9.61
C LEU A 106 1.98 -11.59 -10.31
N PHE A 107 0.95 -12.41 -10.48
CA PHE A 107 1.03 -13.75 -11.05
C PHE A 107 0.06 -13.88 -12.21
N ASP A 108 0.57 -13.92 -13.44
CA ASP A 108 -0.14 -14.14 -14.69
C ASP A 108 -1.47 -13.34 -14.79
N VAL A 109 -1.41 -12.04 -14.45
CA VAL A 109 -2.60 -11.17 -14.40
C VAL A 109 -3.10 -10.88 -15.80
N ASP A 110 -4.38 -11.21 -16.04
CA ASP A 110 -5.16 -10.81 -17.22
C ASP A 110 -6.18 -9.74 -16.80
N PHE A 111 -6.19 -8.60 -17.50
CA PHE A 111 -7.03 -7.46 -17.16
C PHE A 111 -7.37 -6.64 -18.41
N ASP A 112 -8.64 -6.35 -18.64
CA ASP A 112 -9.12 -5.63 -19.82
C ASP A 112 -9.97 -4.43 -19.41
N VAL A 113 -9.91 -3.37 -20.20
CA VAL A 113 -10.76 -2.18 -20.01
C VAL A 113 -11.29 -1.71 -21.37
N GLU A 114 -12.60 -1.56 -21.46
CA GLU A 114 -13.26 -0.99 -22.64
C GLU A 114 -13.07 0.53 -22.66
N GLU A 115 -13.02 1.10 -23.87
CA GLU A 115 -12.87 2.55 -24.06
C GLU A 115 -14.09 3.30 -23.52
N GLY A 116 -13.86 4.31 -22.67
CA GLY A 116 -14.92 5.11 -22.05
C GLY A 116 -15.61 4.44 -20.85
N ALA A 117 -15.23 3.21 -20.48
CA ALA A 117 -15.83 2.52 -19.34
C ALA A 117 -15.20 2.94 -18.00
N VAL A 118 -15.97 2.78 -16.92
CA VAL A 118 -15.48 2.83 -15.54
C VAL A 118 -15.34 1.41 -15.01
N VAL A 119 -14.13 1.02 -14.64
CA VAL A 119 -13.82 -0.32 -14.14
C VAL A 119 -13.35 -0.24 -12.69
N ALA A 120 -13.94 -1.05 -11.81
CA ALA A 120 -13.48 -1.19 -10.43
C ALA A 120 -12.47 -2.32 -10.30
N LEU A 121 -11.35 -2.05 -9.62
CA LEU A 121 -10.40 -3.06 -9.20
C LEU A 121 -10.47 -3.23 -7.69
N LEU A 122 -11.11 -4.29 -7.25
CA LEU A 122 -11.40 -4.62 -5.87
C LEU A 122 -10.40 -5.66 -5.33
N GLY A 123 -10.29 -5.78 -4.03
CA GLY A 123 -9.47 -6.81 -3.38
C GLY A 123 -8.91 -6.32 -2.05
N THR A 124 -8.41 -7.27 -1.26
CA THR A 124 -7.82 -7.00 0.06
C THR A 124 -6.56 -6.13 -0.03
N ASN A 125 -6.18 -5.52 1.09
CA ASN A 125 -4.91 -4.79 1.17
C ASN A 125 -3.75 -5.77 0.94
N GLY A 126 -2.76 -5.33 0.14
CA GLY A 126 -1.65 -6.20 -0.28
C GLY A 126 -1.96 -7.17 -1.41
N ALA A 127 -3.18 -7.15 -2.00
CA ALA A 127 -3.54 -8.03 -3.13
C ALA A 127 -2.76 -7.75 -4.43
N GLY A 128 -2.03 -6.63 -4.53
CA GLY A 128 -1.27 -6.26 -5.73
C GLY A 128 -1.91 -5.18 -6.59
N LYS A 129 -3.04 -4.58 -6.19
CA LYS A 129 -3.79 -3.56 -6.97
C LYS A 129 -2.92 -2.39 -7.40
N SER A 130 -2.28 -1.70 -6.44
CA SER A 130 -1.40 -0.57 -6.74
C SER A 130 -0.17 -0.97 -7.56
N THR A 131 0.30 -2.23 -7.43
CA THR A 131 1.39 -2.77 -8.26
C THR A 131 0.94 -2.92 -9.71
N LEU A 132 -0.29 -3.40 -9.94
CA LEU A 132 -0.87 -3.50 -11.30
C LEU A 132 -0.97 -2.12 -11.94
N LEU A 133 -1.52 -1.12 -11.23
CA LEU A 133 -1.61 0.25 -11.74
C LEU A 133 -0.23 0.85 -12.05
N LYS A 134 0.75 0.65 -11.17
CA LYS A 134 2.13 1.12 -11.37
C LYS A 134 2.82 0.42 -12.56
N ALA A 135 2.54 -0.87 -12.77
CA ALA A 135 3.08 -1.61 -13.92
C ALA A 135 2.47 -1.12 -15.24
N ILE A 136 1.16 -0.85 -15.28
CA ILE A 136 0.47 -0.25 -16.43
C ILE A 136 1.03 1.14 -16.74
N ALA A 137 1.29 1.96 -15.71
CA ALA A 137 1.88 3.29 -15.83
C ALA A 137 3.39 3.30 -16.18
N GLY A 138 4.03 2.13 -16.29
CA GLY A 138 5.48 2.02 -16.56
C GLY A 138 6.37 2.41 -15.38
N LEU A 139 5.80 2.64 -14.18
CA LEU A 139 6.55 2.99 -12.95
C LEU A 139 7.27 1.79 -12.33
N VAL A 140 6.76 0.59 -12.59
CA VAL A 140 7.37 -0.67 -12.14
C VAL A 140 7.54 -1.57 -13.37
N PRO A 141 8.75 -2.07 -13.63
CA PRO A 141 8.99 -2.94 -14.77
C PRO A 141 8.28 -4.29 -14.58
N ALA A 142 7.66 -4.78 -15.65
CA ALA A 142 7.14 -6.14 -15.68
C ALA A 142 8.29 -7.15 -15.91
N ASP A 143 8.22 -8.32 -15.26
CA ASP A 143 9.14 -9.43 -15.54
C ASP A 143 8.72 -10.18 -16.81
N ARG A 144 7.41 -10.36 -16.99
CA ARG A 144 6.79 -11.01 -18.14
C ARG A 144 5.38 -10.49 -18.38
N GLY A 145 4.83 -10.82 -19.54
CA GLY A 145 3.48 -10.45 -19.95
C GLY A 145 3.45 -9.33 -20.96
N ALA A 146 2.27 -8.84 -21.26
CA ALA A 146 2.06 -7.76 -22.23
C ALA A 146 1.05 -6.74 -21.69
N VAL A 147 1.37 -5.47 -21.86
CA VAL A 147 0.45 -4.34 -21.65
C VAL A 147 0.28 -3.64 -22.99
N ILE A 148 -0.92 -3.67 -23.53
CA ILE A 148 -1.28 -3.02 -24.80
C ILE A 148 -2.25 -1.88 -24.45
N PHE A 149 -1.87 -0.68 -24.78
CA PHE A 149 -2.70 0.52 -24.62
C PHE A 149 -2.99 1.12 -26.00
N ASP A 150 -4.25 1.28 -26.33
CA ASP A 150 -4.71 1.79 -27.62
C ASP A 150 -4.06 1.05 -28.84
N GLY A 151 -3.91 -0.28 -28.72
CA GLY A 151 -3.26 -1.11 -29.74
C GLY A 151 -1.73 -0.98 -29.81
N ARG A 152 -1.10 -0.21 -28.93
CA ARG A 152 0.35 -0.05 -28.81
C ARG A 152 0.88 -0.83 -27.64
N GLU A 153 2.02 -1.48 -27.82
CA GLU A 153 2.72 -2.15 -26.73
C GLU A 153 3.43 -1.13 -25.84
N VAL A 154 3.06 -1.09 -24.55
CA VAL A 154 3.65 -0.21 -23.55
C VAL A 154 4.30 -0.97 -22.38
N THR A 155 4.43 -2.29 -22.49
CA THR A 155 4.92 -3.19 -21.42
C THR A 155 6.23 -2.74 -20.77
N PHE A 156 7.17 -2.28 -21.61
CA PHE A 156 8.49 -1.83 -21.16
C PHE A 156 8.76 -0.37 -21.53
N ALA A 157 7.68 0.37 -21.82
CA ALA A 157 7.79 1.80 -22.09
C ALA A 157 8.12 2.56 -20.79
N PRO A 158 8.89 3.63 -20.86
CA PRO A 158 9.13 4.48 -19.70
C PRO A 158 7.88 5.25 -19.32
N PRO A 159 7.75 5.69 -18.03
CA PRO A 159 6.55 6.38 -17.55
C PRO A 159 6.17 7.63 -18.33
N ASP A 160 7.17 8.40 -18.80
CA ASP A 160 6.97 9.60 -19.62
C ASP A 160 6.35 9.28 -20.99
N GLU A 161 6.74 8.18 -21.62
CA GLU A 161 6.14 7.70 -22.88
C GLU A 161 4.70 7.20 -22.65
N VAL A 162 4.47 6.45 -21.58
CA VAL A 162 3.13 5.95 -21.21
C VAL A 162 2.20 7.13 -20.92
N ALA A 163 2.66 8.12 -20.13
CA ALA A 163 1.91 9.34 -19.86
C ALA A 163 1.64 10.16 -21.13
N GLY A 164 2.63 10.25 -22.05
CA GLY A 164 2.47 10.90 -23.36
C GLY A 164 1.41 10.24 -24.27
N HIS A 165 1.04 8.97 -24.02
CA HIS A 165 -0.09 8.30 -24.69
C HIS A 165 -1.45 8.59 -24.03
N GLY A 166 -1.51 9.37 -22.95
CA GLY A 166 -2.73 9.74 -22.25
C GLY A 166 -3.10 8.80 -21.10
N VAL A 167 -2.15 8.05 -20.54
CA VAL A 167 -2.34 7.25 -19.32
C VAL A 167 -1.90 8.05 -18.12
N VAL A 168 -2.80 8.28 -17.16
CA VAL A 168 -2.52 9.03 -15.93
C VAL A 168 -2.80 8.16 -14.72
N LEU A 169 -1.83 8.06 -13.81
CA LEU A 169 -1.99 7.43 -12.51
C LEU A 169 -2.10 8.49 -11.43
N MET A 170 -3.20 8.47 -10.70
CA MET A 170 -3.41 9.24 -9.49
C MET A 170 -3.15 8.31 -8.29
N PRO A 171 -2.01 8.47 -7.60
CA PRO A 171 -1.66 7.62 -6.47
C PRO A 171 -2.47 8.01 -5.22
N GLY A 172 -2.79 7.04 -4.38
CA GLY A 172 -3.47 7.27 -3.10
C GLY A 172 -2.63 8.17 -2.17
N GLY A 173 -3.26 9.21 -1.63
CA GLY A 173 -2.71 10.05 -0.56
C GLY A 173 -1.54 10.99 -0.91
N ALA A 174 -0.95 10.91 -2.11
CA ALA A 174 0.28 11.65 -2.48
C ALA A 174 0.24 12.25 -3.89
N GLY A 175 -0.93 12.61 -4.37
CA GLY A 175 -1.13 13.09 -5.75
C GLY A 175 -0.69 14.54 -6.02
N VAL A 176 -0.17 15.27 -5.03
CA VAL A 176 0.19 16.69 -5.14
C VAL A 176 1.63 16.95 -4.68
N PHE A 177 2.21 18.06 -5.11
CA PHE A 177 3.50 18.56 -4.62
C PHE A 177 3.24 19.53 -3.46
N PRO A 178 3.47 19.13 -2.19
CA PRO A 178 3.03 19.90 -1.02
C PRO A 178 3.70 21.27 -0.90
N SER A 179 4.94 21.40 -1.37
CA SER A 179 5.73 22.64 -1.32
C SER A 179 5.36 23.66 -2.41
N LEU A 180 4.66 23.22 -3.45
CA LEU A 180 4.20 24.09 -4.54
C LEU A 180 2.80 24.63 -4.22
N THR A 181 2.48 25.79 -4.78
CA THR A 181 1.13 26.36 -4.74
C THR A 181 0.17 25.54 -5.58
N VAL A 182 -1.13 25.76 -5.42
CA VAL A 182 -2.18 25.14 -6.24
C VAL A 182 -1.94 25.44 -7.73
N ALA A 183 -1.63 26.70 -8.08
CA ALA A 183 -1.33 27.11 -9.45
C ALA A 183 -0.10 26.38 -10.02
N GLU A 184 1.00 26.33 -9.25
CA GLU A 184 2.23 25.65 -9.66
C GLU A 184 2.03 24.14 -9.83
N ASN A 185 1.24 23.48 -8.96
CA ASN A 185 0.88 22.07 -9.12
C ASN A 185 0.18 21.83 -10.47
N LEU A 186 -0.78 22.68 -10.81
CA LEU A 186 -1.48 22.61 -12.10
C LEU A 186 -0.52 22.85 -13.27
N ASP A 187 0.42 23.78 -13.14
CA ASP A 187 1.41 24.07 -14.20
C ASP A 187 2.36 22.91 -14.43
N VAL A 188 2.80 22.23 -13.38
CA VAL A 188 3.59 21.00 -13.48
C VAL A 188 2.82 19.91 -14.21
N ALA A 189 1.54 19.71 -13.89
CA ALA A 189 0.70 18.73 -14.58
C ALA A 189 0.55 19.00 -16.08
N GLY A 190 0.48 20.27 -16.48
CA GLY A 190 0.41 20.67 -17.89
C GLY A 190 1.74 20.61 -18.65
N TRP A 191 2.85 20.23 -18.00
CA TRP A 191 4.17 20.27 -18.64
C TRP A 191 4.28 19.44 -19.91
N LEU A 192 3.76 18.21 -19.91
CA LEU A 192 3.83 17.28 -21.05
C LEU A 192 3.04 17.79 -22.28
N HIS A 193 2.08 18.69 -22.07
CA HIS A 193 1.21 19.25 -23.09
C HIS A 193 1.47 20.74 -23.38
N ARG A 194 2.66 21.25 -23.03
CA ARG A 194 3.05 22.62 -23.34
C ARG A 194 3.15 22.83 -24.85
N GLY A 195 2.29 23.71 -25.38
CA GLY A 195 2.20 23.99 -26.81
C GLY A 195 1.15 23.15 -27.55
N ASP A 196 0.37 22.37 -26.82
CA ASP A 196 -0.79 21.69 -27.35
C ASP A 196 -2.02 22.59 -27.13
N ASP A 197 -2.62 23.07 -28.22
CA ASP A 197 -3.80 23.95 -28.19
C ASP A 197 -5.02 23.24 -27.56
N ASP A 198 -4.99 21.93 -27.45
CA ASP A 198 -6.03 21.11 -26.84
C ASP A 198 -5.88 20.92 -25.32
N ALA A 199 -4.76 21.28 -24.70
CA ALA A 199 -4.60 21.17 -23.25
C ALA A 199 -5.59 22.07 -22.50
N LEU A 200 -6.25 21.53 -21.45
CA LEU A 200 -7.13 22.33 -20.59
C LEU A 200 -6.31 23.41 -19.87
N SER A 201 -6.81 24.65 -19.86
CA SER A 201 -6.24 25.70 -19.03
C SER A 201 -6.40 25.35 -17.54
N ALA A 202 -5.54 25.92 -16.68
CA ALA A 202 -5.68 25.77 -15.23
C ALA A 202 -7.08 26.21 -14.74
N THR A 203 -7.61 27.27 -15.33
CA THR A 203 -8.95 27.81 -14.98
C THR A 203 -10.07 26.84 -15.34
N GLU A 204 -9.97 26.17 -16.49
CA GLU A 204 -10.97 25.17 -16.90
C GLU A 204 -10.91 23.91 -16.04
N ALA A 205 -9.70 23.44 -15.72
CA ALA A 205 -9.53 22.30 -14.79
C ALA A 205 -10.12 22.59 -13.42
N LEU A 206 -9.94 23.82 -12.90
CA LEU A 206 -10.52 24.29 -11.64
C LEU A 206 -12.00 24.60 -11.73
N GLY A 207 -12.57 24.68 -12.93
CA GLY A 207 -14.00 24.91 -13.13
C GLY A 207 -14.87 23.95 -12.37
N ARG A 208 -14.43 22.70 -12.23
CA ARG A 208 -15.10 21.61 -11.51
C ARG A 208 -14.85 21.61 -10.00
N PHE A 209 -13.88 22.38 -9.52
CA PHE A 209 -13.47 22.43 -8.11
C PHE A 209 -13.52 23.85 -7.54
N PRO A 210 -14.72 24.41 -7.29
CA PRO A 210 -14.86 25.79 -6.81
C PRO A 210 -14.08 26.07 -5.51
N ALA A 211 -13.93 25.06 -4.64
CA ALA A 211 -13.20 25.17 -3.37
C ALA A 211 -11.70 25.48 -3.50
N LEU A 212 -11.12 25.34 -4.71
CA LEU A 212 -9.72 25.63 -4.99
C LEU A 212 -9.50 26.97 -5.68
N ARG A 213 -10.53 27.61 -6.22
CA ARG A 213 -10.40 28.84 -7.02
C ARG A 213 -9.80 30.01 -6.25
N ASP A 214 -10.18 30.14 -4.98
CA ASP A 214 -9.72 31.23 -4.12
C ASP A 214 -8.42 30.91 -3.38
N ARG A 215 -7.79 29.76 -3.70
CA ARG A 215 -6.59 29.22 -3.03
C ARG A 215 -5.43 28.97 -3.97
N LEU A 216 -5.40 29.64 -5.13
CA LEU A 216 -4.39 29.42 -6.17
C LEU A 216 -2.96 29.63 -5.68
N ASP A 217 -2.78 30.64 -4.82
CA ASP A 217 -1.48 31.02 -4.27
C ASP A 217 -1.13 30.27 -2.96
N ASP A 218 -2.06 29.45 -2.44
CA ASP A 218 -1.81 28.66 -1.24
C ASP A 218 -0.90 27.46 -1.54
N PRO A 219 0.12 27.17 -0.70
CA PRO A 219 0.85 25.93 -0.78
C PRO A 219 -0.10 24.72 -0.62
N ALA A 220 0.09 23.68 -1.44
CA ALA A 220 -0.76 22.50 -1.38
C ALA A 220 -0.72 21.78 -0.02
N ALA A 221 0.36 21.94 0.75
CA ALA A 221 0.45 21.45 2.13
C ALA A 221 -0.60 22.07 3.08
N ASN A 222 -1.11 23.27 2.78
CA ASN A 222 -2.09 23.98 3.60
C ASN A 222 -3.54 23.60 3.25
N LEU A 223 -3.74 22.78 2.23
CA LEU A 223 -5.04 22.27 1.83
C LEU A 223 -5.48 21.12 2.75
N SER A 224 -6.78 20.99 3.00
CA SER A 224 -7.32 19.78 3.61
C SER A 224 -7.10 18.55 2.71
N GLY A 225 -7.11 17.34 3.27
CA GLY A 225 -6.95 16.11 2.48
C GLY A 225 -7.90 16.03 1.29
N GLY A 226 -9.18 16.41 1.48
CA GLY A 226 -10.16 16.49 0.39
C GLY A 226 -9.81 17.50 -0.68
N GLN A 227 -9.31 18.67 -0.30
CA GLN A 227 -8.85 19.68 -1.26
C GLN A 227 -7.58 19.24 -2.01
N GLN A 228 -6.67 18.52 -1.34
CA GLN A 228 -5.50 17.92 -2.01
C GLN A 228 -5.95 16.86 -3.04
N GLN A 229 -6.97 16.07 -2.73
CA GLN A 229 -7.52 15.10 -3.65
C GLN A 229 -8.23 15.77 -4.85
N MET A 230 -8.97 16.85 -4.60
CA MET A 230 -9.54 17.69 -5.67
C MET A 230 -8.44 18.28 -6.57
N LEU A 231 -7.34 18.74 -5.98
CA LEU A 231 -6.20 19.27 -6.73
C LEU A 231 -5.54 18.17 -7.58
N ALA A 232 -5.31 16.99 -7.01
CA ALA A 232 -4.75 15.85 -7.74
C ALA A 232 -5.63 15.45 -8.93
N LEU A 233 -6.95 15.45 -8.76
CA LEU A 233 -7.91 15.17 -9.84
C LEU A 233 -7.92 16.29 -10.89
N ALA A 234 -7.83 17.57 -10.48
CA ALA A 234 -7.70 18.70 -11.40
C ALA A 234 -6.41 18.62 -12.22
N MET A 235 -5.29 18.22 -11.60
CA MET A 235 -4.01 17.96 -12.29
C MET A 235 -4.16 16.85 -13.33
N ALA A 236 -4.81 15.74 -12.98
CA ALA A 236 -5.07 14.63 -13.90
C ALA A 236 -5.94 15.09 -15.09
N LEU A 237 -7.01 15.83 -14.84
CA LEU A 237 -7.92 16.36 -15.88
C LEU A 237 -7.23 17.32 -16.85
N ARG A 238 -6.27 18.11 -16.37
CA ARG A 238 -5.54 19.08 -17.20
C ARG A 238 -4.83 18.44 -18.39
N THR A 239 -4.43 17.17 -18.27
CA THR A 239 -3.75 16.43 -19.33
C THR A 239 -4.69 15.83 -20.38
N LYS A 240 -6.03 16.02 -20.27
CA LYS A 240 -7.04 15.35 -21.11
C LYS A 240 -6.74 13.87 -21.29
N PRO A 241 -6.70 13.10 -20.20
CA PRO A 241 -6.27 11.72 -20.25
C PRO A 241 -7.28 10.85 -21.00
N ARG A 242 -6.78 9.85 -21.70
CA ARG A 242 -7.62 8.78 -22.29
C ARG A 242 -7.92 7.69 -21.26
N LEU A 243 -7.01 7.48 -20.32
CA LEU A 243 -7.13 6.55 -19.21
C LEU A 243 -6.67 7.21 -17.91
N VAL A 244 -7.55 7.30 -16.93
CA VAL A 244 -7.23 7.69 -15.56
C VAL A 244 -7.29 6.47 -14.65
N MET A 245 -6.23 6.21 -13.93
CA MET A 245 -6.15 5.18 -12.91
C MET A 245 -6.09 5.85 -11.55
N ILE A 246 -7.07 5.57 -10.69
CA ILE A 246 -7.23 6.22 -9.39
C ILE A 246 -7.04 5.17 -8.31
N ASP A 247 -6.02 5.37 -7.46
CA ASP A 247 -5.72 4.48 -6.34
C ASP A 247 -6.26 5.14 -5.05
N GLU A 248 -7.34 4.57 -4.48
CA GLU A 248 -7.94 4.98 -3.21
C GLU A 248 -8.38 6.47 -3.16
N LEU A 249 -9.30 6.89 -4.06
CA LEU A 249 -9.81 8.26 -4.12
C LEU A 249 -10.41 8.75 -2.79
N THR A 250 -11.09 7.85 -2.08
CA THR A 250 -11.93 8.22 -0.91
C THR A 250 -11.25 7.99 0.43
N LEU A 251 -10.01 7.48 0.43
CA LEU A 251 -9.30 7.14 1.66
C LEU A 251 -9.09 8.37 2.55
N GLY A 252 -9.60 8.28 3.79
CA GLY A 252 -9.43 9.35 4.79
C GLY A 252 -10.27 10.60 4.55
N LEU A 253 -11.19 10.60 3.57
CA LEU A 253 -12.04 11.75 3.26
C LEU A 253 -13.36 11.71 4.04
N ALA A 254 -13.86 12.91 4.38
CA ALA A 254 -15.21 13.06 4.92
C ALA A 254 -16.27 12.70 3.85
N PRO A 255 -17.41 12.07 4.22
CA PRO A 255 -18.44 11.67 3.26
C PRO A 255 -18.92 12.78 2.33
N VAL A 256 -19.04 14.01 2.84
CA VAL A 256 -19.43 15.19 2.06
C VAL A 256 -18.44 15.48 0.92
N ILE A 257 -17.16 15.25 1.12
CA ILE A 257 -16.14 15.43 0.07
C ILE A 257 -16.24 14.31 -0.97
N VAL A 258 -16.50 13.08 -0.51
CA VAL A 258 -16.71 11.93 -1.41
C VAL A 258 -17.90 12.19 -2.33
N GLU A 259 -19.02 12.69 -1.80
CA GLU A 259 -20.22 13.09 -2.59
C GLU A 259 -19.92 14.16 -3.65
N GLN A 260 -18.94 15.02 -3.42
CA GLN A 260 -18.50 16.03 -4.40
C GLN A 260 -17.58 15.46 -5.49
N LEU A 261 -16.81 14.39 -5.20
CA LEU A 261 -15.88 13.78 -6.14
C LEU A 261 -16.55 12.76 -7.08
N ILE A 262 -17.60 12.08 -6.62
CA ILE A 262 -18.35 11.10 -7.41
C ILE A 262 -18.86 11.65 -8.75
N PRO A 263 -19.53 12.83 -8.80
CA PRO A 263 -20.00 13.40 -10.06
C PRO A 263 -18.89 13.68 -11.06
N VAL A 264 -17.69 14.03 -10.58
CA VAL A 264 -16.53 14.30 -11.44
C VAL A 264 -16.08 13.05 -12.19
N ILE A 265 -16.16 11.85 -11.58
CA ILE A 265 -15.88 10.58 -12.24
C ILE A 265 -16.91 10.31 -13.35
N GLY A 266 -18.20 10.60 -13.07
CA GLY A 266 -19.25 10.53 -14.08
C GLY A 266 -19.00 11.47 -15.27
N GLU A 267 -18.61 12.73 -15.01
CA GLU A 267 -18.25 13.68 -16.05
C GLU A 267 -17.04 13.25 -16.88
N LEU A 268 -16.03 12.59 -16.26
CA LEU A 268 -14.90 12.01 -16.97
C LEU A 268 -15.34 10.95 -17.96
N ARG A 269 -16.18 10.01 -17.50
CA ARG A 269 -16.76 8.97 -18.35
C ARG A 269 -17.56 9.58 -19.50
N ASP A 270 -18.46 10.52 -19.19
CA ASP A 270 -19.33 11.17 -20.18
C ASP A 270 -18.53 11.99 -21.20
N ALA A 271 -17.31 12.43 -20.84
CA ALA A 271 -16.34 13.04 -21.74
C ALA A 271 -15.52 12.01 -22.56
N GLY A 272 -15.78 10.71 -22.39
CA GLY A 272 -15.10 9.61 -23.10
C GLY A 272 -13.78 9.17 -22.47
N THR A 273 -13.45 9.64 -21.27
CA THR A 273 -12.27 9.20 -20.52
C THR A 273 -12.55 7.85 -19.86
N THR A 274 -11.66 6.89 -20.07
CA THR A 274 -11.71 5.59 -19.39
C THR A 274 -11.18 5.74 -17.96
N VAL A 275 -11.82 5.09 -16.97
CA VAL A 275 -11.44 5.19 -15.57
C VAL A 275 -11.23 3.80 -14.97
N ILE A 276 -10.09 3.59 -14.33
CA ILE A 276 -9.86 2.45 -13.43
C ILE A 276 -9.87 2.98 -12.00
N LEU A 277 -10.80 2.47 -11.20
CA LEU A 277 -11.00 2.89 -9.82
C LEU A 277 -10.60 1.76 -8.87
N VAL A 278 -9.60 2.01 -8.03
CA VAL A 278 -9.27 1.15 -6.89
C VAL A 278 -9.87 1.79 -5.64
N GLU A 279 -10.75 1.07 -4.95
CA GLU A 279 -11.44 1.56 -3.76
C GLU A 279 -11.49 0.49 -2.67
N GLN A 280 -11.48 0.93 -1.41
CA GLN A 280 -11.72 0.06 -0.26
C GLN A 280 -13.22 -0.15 -0.02
N SER A 281 -14.04 0.87 -0.33
CA SER A 281 -15.49 0.77 -0.26
C SER A 281 -16.03 0.05 -1.49
N VAL A 282 -16.33 -1.25 -1.33
CA VAL A 282 -16.86 -2.09 -2.41
C VAL A 282 -18.16 -1.54 -2.98
N ASN A 283 -19.09 -1.12 -2.11
CA ASN A 283 -20.38 -0.58 -2.53
C ASN A 283 -20.22 0.67 -3.39
N LEU A 284 -19.30 1.58 -3.00
CA LEU A 284 -19.05 2.78 -3.77
C LEU A 284 -18.44 2.45 -5.14
N ALA A 285 -17.43 1.59 -5.15
CA ALA A 285 -16.77 1.18 -6.39
C ALA A 285 -17.76 0.52 -7.38
N LEU A 286 -18.60 -0.40 -6.89
CA LEU A 286 -19.60 -1.07 -7.71
C LEU A 286 -20.74 -0.15 -8.17
N THR A 287 -21.04 0.92 -7.43
CA THR A 287 -22.05 1.92 -7.84
C THR A 287 -21.55 2.77 -9.02
N LEU A 288 -20.24 3.02 -9.10
CA LEU A 288 -19.63 3.86 -10.12
C LEU A 288 -19.19 3.08 -11.36
N ALA A 289 -18.83 1.80 -11.18
CA ALA A 289 -18.24 0.98 -12.22
C ALA A 289 -19.29 0.19 -13.01
N GLU A 290 -18.99 -0.07 -14.27
CA GLU A 290 -19.74 -0.97 -15.16
C GLU A 290 -19.27 -2.42 -14.99
N THR A 291 -17.96 -2.59 -14.83
CA THR A 291 -17.30 -3.90 -14.64
C THR A 291 -16.42 -3.85 -13.41
N ALA A 292 -16.38 -4.93 -12.66
CA ALA A 292 -15.50 -5.07 -11.52
C ALA A 292 -14.59 -6.30 -11.64
N TYR A 293 -13.34 -6.11 -11.27
CA TYR A 293 -12.34 -7.16 -11.13
C TYR A 293 -12.00 -7.34 -9.66
N PHE A 294 -11.92 -8.58 -9.23
CA PHE A 294 -11.50 -8.91 -7.87
C PHE A 294 -10.11 -9.54 -7.89
N MET A 295 -9.17 -8.90 -7.20
CA MET A 295 -7.78 -9.34 -7.09
C MET A 295 -7.48 -9.87 -5.69
N GLU A 296 -6.83 -11.04 -5.62
CA GLU A 296 -6.34 -11.65 -4.39
C GLU A 296 -4.95 -12.23 -4.60
N LYS A 297 -4.02 -11.95 -3.69
CA LYS A 297 -2.65 -12.52 -3.70
C LYS A 297 -1.93 -12.42 -5.05
N GLY A 298 -2.15 -11.31 -5.75
CA GLY A 298 -1.51 -11.03 -7.04
C GLY A 298 -2.16 -11.65 -8.27
N GLU A 299 -3.33 -12.25 -8.14
CA GLU A 299 -4.11 -12.87 -9.22
C GLU A 299 -5.50 -12.27 -9.33
N ILE A 300 -6.06 -12.20 -10.54
CA ILE A 300 -7.48 -11.92 -10.73
C ILE A 300 -8.28 -13.21 -10.50
N ARG A 301 -9.13 -13.21 -9.47
CA ARG A 301 -9.95 -14.37 -9.11
C ARG A 301 -11.23 -14.46 -9.90
N PHE A 302 -11.86 -13.32 -10.11
CA PHE A 302 -13.04 -13.19 -10.98
C PHE A 302 -13.21 -11.76 -11.47
N HIS A 303 -14.02 -11.59 -12.50
CA HIS A 303 -14.49 -10.31 -13.00
C HIS A 303 -15.89 -10.46 -13.58
N GLY A 304 -16.63 -9.38 -13.66
CA GLY A 304 -17.97 -9.36 -14.22
C GLY A 304 -18.67 -8.01 -14.10
N PRO A 305 -19.92 -7.91 -14.60
CA PRO A 305 -20.71 -6.70 -14.46
C PRO A 305 -20.88 -6.30 -12.98
N ALA A 306 -20.68 -5.03 -12.67
CA ALA A 306 -20.78 -4.52 -11.30
C ALA A 306 -22.21 -4.67 -10.74
N ALA A 307 -23.24 -4.55 -11.59
CA ALA A 307 -24.63 -4.74 -11.22
C ALA A 307 -24.91 -6.14 -10.65
N ASP A 308 -24.36 -7.18 -11.30
CA ASP A 308 -24.55 -8.58 -10.87
C ASP A 308 -23.94 -8.84 -9.49
N LEU A 309 -22.83 -8.13 -9.18
CA LEU A 309 -22.14 -8.25 -7.90
C LEU A 309 -22.89 -7.51 -6.78
N LEU A 310 -23.55 -6.37 -7.09
CA LEU A 310 -24.39 -5.65 -6.12
C LEU A 310 -25.62 -6.45 -5.70
N GLU A 311 -26.21 -7.23 -6.61
CA GLU A 311 -27.37 -8.09 -6.33
C GLU A 311 -27.02 -9.36 -5.53
N ARG A 312 -25.73 -9.70 -5.38
CA ARG A 312 -25.22 -10.91 -4.76
C ARG A 312 -24.25 -10.62 -3.59
N PRO A 313 -24.74 -10.03 -2.49
CA PRO A 313 -23.92 -9.71 -1.32
C PRO A 313 -23.32 -10.95 -0.63
N ASP A 314 -23.89 -12.14 -0.84
CA ASP A 314 -23.36 -13.42 -0.43
C ASP A 314 -22.05 -13.78 -1.13
N LEU A 315 -21.93 -13.54 -2.45
CA LEU A 315 -20.69 -13.71 -3.19
C LEU A 315 -19.61 -12.72 -2.72
N LEU A 316 -19.97 -11.46 -2.52
CA LEU A 316 -19.03 -10.47 -1.98
C LEU A 316 -18.55 -10.89 -0.59
N ARG A 317 -19.45 -11.36 0.28
CA ARG A 317 -19.07 -11.85 1.60
C ARG A 317 -18.20 -13.10 1.53
N SER A 318 -18.52 -14.09 0.71
CA SER A 318 -17.72 -15.32 0.60
C SER A 318 -16.32 -15.02 0.11
N VAL A 319 -16.18 -14.14 -0.88
CA VAL A 319 -14.88 -13.75 -1.44
C VAL A 319 -14.05 -12.94 -0.42
N PHE A 320 -14.68 -12.04 0.35
CA PHE A 320 -13.99 -11.30 1.41
C PHE A 320 -13.75 -12.14 2.68
N LEU A 321 -14.57 -13.20 2.94
CA LEU A 321 -14.43 -14.07 4.11
C LEU A 321 -13.61 -15.34 3.81
N GLU A 322 -13.66 -15.91 2.59
CA GLU A 322 -12.85 -17.07 2.21
C GLU A 322 -11.37 -16.71 2.00
N GLY A 323 -11.07 -15.49 1.61
CA GLY A 323 -9.69 -14.95 1.66
C GLY A 323 -9.12 -14.96 3.10
N ALA A 324 -9.97 -14.99 4.10
CA ALA A 324 -9.62 -15.10 5.52
C ALA A 324 -9.60 -16.56 6.05
N GLY A 325 -10.15 -17.53 5.31
CA GLY A 325 -10.44 -18.88 5.83
C GLY A 325 -9.65 -20.07 5.28
N ALA A 326 -8.91 -19.94 4.19
CA ALA A 326 -8.27 -21.07 3.52
C ALA A 326 -6.83 -21.31 3.96
N ALA A 327 -6.63 -21.87 5.14
CA ALA A 327 -5.44 -22.67 5.48
C ALA A 327 -5.73 -23.61 6.64
N SER A 328 -6.32 -24.77 6.34
CA SER A 328 -6.14 -25.96 7.17
C SER A 328 -5.75 -27.12 6.27
N PRO A 329 -4.57 -27.71 6.41
CA PRO A 329 -4.22 -28.96 5.75
C PRO A 329 -4.69 -30.12 6.61
N GLY A 330 -5.43 -31.04 6.01
CA GLY A 330 -5.49 -32.41 6.48
C GLY A 330 -6.77 -32.87 7.14
N ALA A 331 -7.67 -33.45 6.35
CA ALA A 331 -8.33 -34.68 6.71
C ALA A 331 -8.72 -35.44 5.44
N THR A 332 -7.99 -36.50 5.18
CA THR A 332 -8.39 -37.65 4.39
C THR A 332 -9.72 -38.22 4.92
N THR A 333 -10.68 -38.54 4.06
CA THR A 333 -11.19 -39.89 3.91
C THR A 333 -12.45 -40.00 3.07
N ASN A 334 -12.38 -40.90 2.16
CA ASN A 334 -13.31 -41.96 1.79
C ASN A 334 -14.83 -41.79 1.92
N GLY A 335 -15.49 -41.82 0.82
CA GLY A 335 -16.35 -42.95 0.45
C GLY A 335 -17.82 -42.85 0.76
N ALA A 336 -18.57 -43.00 -0.32
CA ALA A 336 -19.82 -43.76 -0.44
C ALA A 336 -21.16 -43.03 -0.33
N THR A 337 -21.71 -42.80 -1.52
CA THR A 337 -23.05 -43.27 -1.99
C THR A 337 -24.33 -42.89 -1.26
N SER A 338 -25.16 -42.32 -2.09
CA SER A 338 -26.61 -42.66 -2.34
C SER A 338 -27.70 -41.97 -1.51
N ASP A 339 -28.46 -41.22 -2.28
CA ASP A 339 -29.91 -41.37 -2.50
C ASP A 339 -30.95 -40.73 -1.58
N THR A 340 -31.85 -40.11 -2.33
CA THR A 340 -33.31 -39.94 -2.15
C THR A 340 -33.86 -38.76 -1.34
N ALA A 341 -34.33 -37.83 -2.15
CA ALA A 341 -35.68 -37.22 -2.21
C ALA A 341 -36.58 -37.22 -0.95
N ARG A 342 -37.08 -36.06 -0.59
CA ARG A 342 -38.49 -35.63 -0.65
C ARG A 342 -38.75 -34.34 0.11
N SER A 343 -39.29 -33.41 -0.66
CA SER A 343 -40.34 -32.46 -0.34
C SER A 343 -40.92 -32.47 1.11
N ASP A 344 -41.02 -31.29 1.72
CA ASP A 344 -42.33 -30.72 2.04
C ASP A 344 -42.25 -29.24 2.43
N THR A 345 -43.21 -28.52 1.93
CA THR A 345 -43.63 -27.17 2.15
C THR A 345 -43.98 -26.87 3.61
N ALA A 346 -43.54 -25.75 4.16
CA ALA A 346 -44.32 -24.97 5.09
C ALA A 346 -43.86 -23.53 5.17
N THR A 347 -44.75 -22.66 4.82
CA THR A 347 -44.84 -21.21 5.07
C THR A 347 -44.64 -20.86 6.54
N GLY A 348 -43.89 -19.82 6.84
CA GLY A 348 -43.77 -19.25 8.18
C GLY A 348 -42.99 -17.97 8.21
N ASP A 349 -43.74 -16.92 8.20
CA ASP A 349 -43.58 -15.54 8.56
C ASP A 349 -42.36 -15.13 9.40
N GLY A 350 -41.78 -14.10 8.99
CA GLY A 350 -41.20 -12.92 9.51
C GLY A 350 -40.33 -12.87 10.76
N THR A 351 -39.60 -11.86 10.80
CA THR A 351 -38.83 -11.22 11.87
C THR A 351 -37.37 -11.68 12.07
N ALA A 352 -36.49 -10.80 11.62
CA ALA A 352 -35.07 -10.80 11.96
C ALA A 352 -34.87 -10.67 13.47
N PRO A 353 -33.94 -11.43 14.07
CA PRO A 353 -33.58 -11.22 15.46
C PRO A 353 -32.55 -10.09 15.56
N ALA A 354 -32.94 -9.05 16.30
CA ALA A 354 -32.05 -8.02 16.80
C ALA A 354 -30.95 -8.66 17.67
N LEU A 355 -29.71 -8.26 17.44
CA LEU A 355 -28.57 -8.58 18.29
C LEU A 355 -28.84 -8.02 19.71
N ALA A 356 -29.18 -8.94 20.62
CA ALA A 356 -29.35 -8.63 22.03
C ALA A 356 -27.98 -8.35 22.67
N ALA A 357 -27.80 -7.17 23.18
CA ALA A 357 -26.73 -6.79 24.07
C ALA A 357 -26.77 -7.70 25.32
N ARG A 358 -25.63 -8.29 25.68
CA ARG A 358 -25.48 -9.01 26.94
C ARG A 358 -25.70 -8.05 28.10
N PRO A 359 -26.59 -8.35 29.07
CA PRO A 359 -26.78 -7.49 30.23
C PRO A 359 -25.56 -7.59 31.15
N ARG A 360 -25.10 -6.44 31.61
CA ARG A 360 -24.18 -6.30 32.75
C ARG A 360 -24.84 -7.01 33.96
N ARG A 361 -24.11 -7.93 34.58
CA ARG A 361 -24.45 -8.49 35.88
C ARG A 361 -24.47 -7.35 36.90
N ALA A 362 -25.62 -7.06 37.45
CA ALA A 362 -25.75 -6.25 38.64
C ALA A 362 -25.28 -7.07 39.85
N PRO A 363 -24.71 -6.45 40.90
CA PRO A 363 -24.39 -7.16 42.14
C PRO A 363 -25.69 -7.54 42.84
N GLU A 364 -25.76 -8.81 43.29
CA GLU A 364 -26.85 -9.30 44.11
C GLU A 364 -26.81 -8.63 45.49
N ASP A 365 -27.95 -8.05 45.81
CA ASP A 365 -28.26 -7.46 47.10
C ASP A 365 -28.52 -8.62 48.10
N THR A 366 -27.55 -8.90 48.98
CA THR A 366 -27.81 -9.71 50.17
C THR A 366 -27.85 -8.78 51.38
N GLY A 367 -29.07 -8.52 51.80
CA GLY A 367 -29.32 -7.82 53.06
C GLY A 367 -28.77 -8.62 54.27
N GLY A 368 -28.11 -7.94 55.16
CA GLY A 368 -27.64 -8.44 56.45
C GLY A 368 -27.17 -7.30 57.30
N ASP A 369 -27.99 -6.91 58.28
CA ASP A 369 -27.70 -5.95 59.35
C ASP A 369 -26.41 -6.25 60.07
N GLY A 370 -25.64 -5.25 60.38
CA GLY A 370 -24.52 -5.33 61.33
C GLY A 370 -23.59 -4.13 61.28
N ASP A 371 -23.84 -3.17 62.20
CA ASP A 371 -22.92 -2.14 62.61
C ASP A 371 -21.47 -2.62 62.71
N THR A 372 -20.51 -1.92 62.12
CA THR A 372 -19.33 -1.41 62.81
C THR A 372 -18.32 -0.73 61.84
N HIS A 373 -17.95 0.47 62.19
CA HIS A 373 -16.69 1.19 61.91
C HIS A 373 -16.24 1.42 60.47
N ALA A 374 -16.35 2.68 60.08
CA ALA A 374 -15.56 3.37 59.09
C ALA A 374 -14.06 3.11 59.31
N ASP A 375 -13.40 2.54 58.31
CA ASP A 375 -12.01 2.81 58.04
C ASP A 375 -11.85 3.15 56.56
N GLY A 376 -11.69 4.43 56.28
CA GLY A 376 -11.39 4.98 54.97
C GLY A 376 -9.97 4.63 54.59
N SER A 377 -9.83 3.82 53.55
CA SER A 377 -8.60 3.81 52.72
C SER A 377 -8.88 3.09 51.41
N GLY A 378 -9.84 3.63 50.64
CA GLY A 378 -9.83 3.52 49.17
C GLY A 378 -9.20 4.80 48.67
N ALA A 379 -7.89 4.96 48.87
CA ALA A 379 -7.16 6.07 48.26
C ALA A 379 -7.35 5.98 46.75
N ASP A 380 -8.01 6.97 46.16
CA ASP A 380 -8.09 7.22 44.73
C ASP A 380 -6.69 7.09 44.12
N ALA A 381 -6.41 5.95 43.48
CA ALA A 381 -5.22 5.86 42.67
C ALA A 381 -5.35 6.93 41.56
N PRO A 382 -4.35 7.82 41.39
CA PRO A 382 -4.46 8.88 40.39
C PRO A 382 -4.70 8.27 39.03
N ALA A 383 -5.64 8.84 38.25
CA ALA A 383 -5.91 8.43 36.89
C ALA A 383 -4.62 8.39 36.07
N ALA A 384 -4.48 7.41 35.17
CA ALA A 384 -3.30 7.28 34.34
C ALA A 384 -3.17 8.46 33.37
N LEU A 385 -4.31 8.92 32.81
CA LEU A 385 -4.40 10.10 31.93
C LEU A 385 -5.66 10.88 32.25
N THR A 386 -5.53 12.21 32.32
CA THR A 386 -6.66 13.13 32.50
C THR A 386 -6.51 14.31 31.55
N THR A 387 -7.58 14.65 30.82
CA THR A 387 -7.68 15.93 30.10
C THR A 387 -8.81 16.74 30.70
N VAL A 388 -8.65 18.06 30.79
CA VAL A 388 -9.63 18.99 31.32
C VAL A 388 -9.77 20.17 30.39
N GLY A 389 -10.97 20.36 29.81
CA GLY A 389 -11.28 21.47 28.93
C GLY A 389 -10.46 21.53 27.65
N LEU A 390 -10.06 20.36 27.11
CA LEU A 390 -9.16 20.30 25.97
C LEU A 390 -9.84 20.83 24.70
N GLY A 391 -9.24 21.83 24.08
CA GLY A 391 -9.81 22.46 22.89
C GLY A 391 -8.76 23.04 21.95
N VAL A 392 -9.11 23.10 20.64
CA VAL A 392 -8.28 23.76 19.62
C VAL A 392 -9.14 24.23 18.45
N SER A 393 -8.75 25.36 17.86
CA SER A 393 -9.36 25.91 16.66
C SER A 393 -8.32 26.14 15.58
N PHE A 394 -8.63 25.80 14.34
CA PHE A 394 -7.82 26.03 13.15
C PHE A 394 -8.59 26.95 12.19
N GLY A 395 -8.01 28.09 11.83
CA GLY A 395 -8.62 29.00 10.86
C GLY A 395 -10.08 29.42 11.19
N GLY A 396 -10.41 29.52 12.50
CA GLY A 396 -11.77 29.85 12.95
C GLY A 396 -12.72 28.65 13.09
N ILE A 397 -12.33 27.46 12.66
CA ILE A 397 -13.08 26.21 12.85
C ILE A 397 -12.62 25.54 14.14
N ARG A 398 -13.56 25.31 15.07
CA ARG A 398 -13.30 24.59 16.30
C ARG A 398 -13.25 23.09 16.03
N ALA A 399 -12.03 22.51 16.04
CA ALA A 399 -11.82 21.10 15.74
C ALA A 399 -11.99 20.20 16.98
N VAL A 400 -11.68 20.72 18.16
CA VAL A 400 -11.91 20.09 19.48
C VAL A 400 -12.45 21.17 20.40
N ASP A 401 -13.51 20.86 21.14
CA ASP A 401 -14.21 21.81 21.99
C ASP A 401 -14.52 21.18 23.34
N ASP A 402 -13.83 21.67 24.39
CA ASP A 402 -14.07 21.39 25.81
C ASP A 402 -14.13 19.87 26.13
N VAL A 403 -13.11 19.11 25.70
CA VAL A 403 -13.08 17.66 25.86
C VAL A 403 -12.40 17.28 27.18
N ASP A 404 -13.19 16.65 28.06
CA ASP A 404 -12.72 15.99 29.28
C ASP A 404 -12.62 14.48 29.05
N LEU A 405 -11.47 13.89 29.42
CA LEU A 405 -11.21 12.46 29.31
C LEU A 405 -10.45 12.00 30.56
N VAL A 406 -10.89 10.91 31.14
CA VAL A 406 -10.21 10.26 32.26
C VAL A 406 -9.98 8.81 31.92
N VAL A 407 -8.74 8.34 32.08
CA VAL A 407 -8.34 6.94 31.85
C VAL A 407 -7.72 6.43 33.15
N ALA A 408 -8.31 5.40 33.74
CA ALA A 408 -7.78 4.77 34.94
C ALA A 408 -6.57 3.85 34.61
N PRO A 409 -5.72 3.54 35.60
CA PRO A 409 -4.64 2.58 35.43
C PRO A 409 -5.17 1.20 35.00
N GLY A 410 -4.64 0.63 33.91
CA GLY A 410 -5.06 -0.66 33.36
C GLY A 410 -6.39 -0.62 32.59
N GLU A 411 -6.98 0.55 32.37
CA GLU A 411 -8.20 0.72 31.62
C GLU A 411 -7.91 0.86 30.11
N ILE A 412 -8.80 0.32 29.28
CA ILE A 412 -8.81 0.51 27.81
C ILE A 412 -10.03 1.36 27.48
N VAL A 413 -9.80 2.56 26.96
CA VAL A 413 -10.83 3.51 26.57
C VAL A 413 -10.89 3.60 25.04
N GLY A 414 -12.08 3.39 24.45
CA GLY A 414 -12.32 3.55 23.02
C GLY A 414 -12.87 4.93 22.67
N LEU A 415 -12.13 5.70 21.86
CA LEU A 415 -12.58 6.97 21.29
C LEU A 415 -13.28 6.72 19.96
N ILE A 416 -14.62 6.83 19.93
CA ILE A 416 -15.45 6.48 18.77
C ILE A 416 -16.09 7.75 18.21
N GLY A 417 -16.16 7.86 16.89
CA GLY A 417 -16.82 8.95 16.19
C GLY A 417 -16.58 8.89 14.68
N PRO A 418 -17.37 9.61 13.86
CA PRO A 418 -17.19 9.65 12.42
C PRO A 418 -15.84 10.25 12.02
N ASN A 419 -15.45 10.06 10.73
CA ASN A 419 -14.27 10.73 10.19
C ASN A 419 -14.48 12.26 10.23
N GLY A 420 -13.42 12.99 10.62
CA GLY A 420 -13.51 14.44 10.83
C GLY A 420 -14.07 14.88 12.20
N ALA A 421 -14.46 13.95 13.09
CA ALA A 421 -14.94 14.29 14.44
C ALA A 421 -13.84 14.78 15.40
N GLY A 422 -12.59 14.92 14.96
CA GLY A 422 -11.49 15.42 15.78
C GLY A 422 -10.74 14.36 16.60
N LYS A 423 -10.96 13.05 16.37
CA LYS A 423 -10.29 11.96 17.13
C LYS A 423 -8.77 12.06 17.09
N THR A 424 -8.19 12.14 15.90
CA THR A 424 -6.74 12.29 15.71
C THR A 424 -6.24 13.61 16.28
N THR A 425 -7.03 14.68 16.18
CA THR A 425 -6.70 15.99 16.78
C THR A 425 -6.64 15.91 18.30
N VAL A 426 -7.54 15.17 18.95
CA VAL A 426 -7.47 14.92 20.41
C VAL A 426 -6.17 14.19 20.75
N PHE A 427 -5.77 13.18 19.96
CA PHE A 427 -4.49 12.48 20.14
C PHE A 427 -3.28 13.42 19.91
N ASP A 428 -3.34 14.30 18.91
CA ASP A 428 -2.32 15.31 18.64
C ASP A 428 -2.17 16.29 19.83
N LEU A 429 -3.28 16.70 20.42
CA LEU A 429 -3.30 17.56 21.60
C LEU A 429 -2.72 16.85 22.83
N ILE A 430 -3.15 15.62 23.12
CA ILE A 430 -2.66 14.82 24.26
C ILE A 430 -1.17 14.51 24.09
N SER A 431 -0.69 14.25 22.89
CA SER A 431 0.71 13.92 22.62
C SER A 431 1.61 15.12 22.36
N GLY A 432 1.04 16.35 22.29
CA GLY A 432 1.81 17.60 22.18
C GLY A 432 2.30 17.95 20.77
N PHE A 433 1.76 17.29 19.72
CA PHE A 433 2.08 17.61 18.32
C PHE A 433 1.34 18.87 17.83
N THR A 434 0.22 19.21 18.47
CA THR A 434 -0.53 20.44 18.15
C THR A 434 -0.30 21.47 19.25
N THR A 435 0.08 22.69 18.84
CA THR A 435 0.29 23.85 19.70
C THR A 435 -0.94 24.76 19.70
N GLY A 436 -1.08 25.63 20.73
CA GLY A 436 -2.20 26.59 20.82
C GLY A 436 -3.48 25.96 21.38
N ALA A 437 -3.39 24.81 22.02
CA ALA A 437 -4.51 24.18 22.73
C ALA A 437 -4.93 24.98 23.96
N SER A 438 -6.24 24.98 24.25
CA SER A 438 -6.80 25.31 25.57
C SER A 438 -6.92 24.02 26.40
N GLY A 439 -7.07 24.20 27.71
CA GLY A 439 -7.24 23.08 28.64
C GLY A 439 -5.94 22.52 29.19
N ARG A 440 -6.03 21.39 29.90
CA ARG A 440 -4.90 20.74 30.59
C ARG A 440 -4.82 19.27 30.24
N VAL A 441 -3.56 18.76 30.25
CA VAL A 441 -3.27 17.33 30.05
C VAL A 441 -2.39 16.88 31.23
N LEU A 442 -2.86 15.88 31.96
CA LEU A 442 -2.15 15.31 33.11
C LEU A 442 -1.88 13.83 32.86
N LEU A 443 -0.65 13.38 33.11
CA LEU A 443 -0.25 11.98 33.06
C LEU A 443 0.09 11.55 34.51
N GLY A 444 -0.80 10.79 35.14
CA GLY A 444 -0.75 10.55 36.58
C GLY A 444 -0.81 11.88 37.33
N THR A 445 0.21 12.16 38.11
CA THR A 445 0.36 13.43 38.88
C THR A 445 1.10 14.52 38.11
N HIS A 446 1.59 14.25 36.91
CA HIS A 446 2.42 15.17 36.13
C HIS A 446 1.58 15.99 35.13
N ASP A 447 1.64 17.31 35.25
CA ASP A 447 1.04 18.22 34.26
C ASP A 447 1.94 18.28 33.01
N LEU A 448 1.37 17.88 31.87
CA LEU A 448 2.03 17.90 30.56
C LEU A 448 1.63 19.12 29.72
N THR A 449 0.80 20.02 30.26
CA THR A 449 0.31 21.19 29.53
C THR A 449 1.48 22.08 29.10
N GLY A 450 1.54 22.41 27.79
CA GLY A 450 2.63 23.23 27.25
C GLY A 450 3.97 22.49 27.00
N THR A 451 4.08 21.20 27.36
CA THR A 451 5.28 20.42 27.06
C THR A 451 5.23 19.84 25.63
N GLY A 452 6.39 19.70 25.00
CA GLY A 452 6.51 19.11 23.65
C GLY A 452 6.38 17.59 23.63
N PRO A 453 6.26 16.98 22.41
CA PRO A 453 6.06 15.54 22.25
C PRO A 453 7.19 14.68 22.85
N ASP A 454 8.43 15.14 22.75
CA ASP A 454 9.61 14.44 23.27
C ASP A 454 9.60 14.34 24.80
N GLU A 455 9.21 15.41 25.49
CA GLU A 455 9.08 15.43 26.93
C GLU A 455 7.93 14.53 27.42
N ARG A 456 6.78 14.57 26.73
CA ARG A 456 5.63 13.69 27.01
C ARG A 456 5.99 12.21 26.83
N ALA A 457 6.73 11.90 25.74
CA ALA A 457 7.23 10.54 25.51
C ALA A 457 8.22 10.10 26.59
N ARG A 458 9.11 11.00 27.07
CA ARG A 458 10.02 10.70 28.19
C ARG A 458 9.29 10.42 29.51
N ARG A 459 8.13 11.01 29.69
CA ARG A 459 7.29 10.78 30.88
C ARG A 459 6.39 9.55 30.79
N GLY A 460 6.43 8.82 29.66
CA GLY A 460 5.76 7.55 29.52
C GLY A 460 4.47 7.60 28.70
N LEU A 461 4.26 8.64 27.89
CA LEU A 461 3.17 8.67 26.91
C LEU A 461 3.65 8.10 25.58
N GLY A 462 3.14 6.92 25.19
CA GLY A 462 3.38 6.31 23.89
C GLY A 462 2.29 6.66 22.89
N ARG A 463 2.65 6.83 21.61
CA ARG A 463 1.68 7.05 20.53
C ARG A 463 2.08 6.28 19.28
N SER A 464 1.12 5.55 18.70
CA SER A 464 1.23 5.04 17.32
C SER A 464 0.72 6.09 16.33
N PHE A 465 1.32 6.11 15.14
CA PHE A 465 0.86 6.93 14.02
C PHE A 465 0.19 6.05 12.96
N GLN A 466 -0.70 6.62 12.14
CA GLN A 466 -1.34 5.89 11.03
C GLN A 466 -0.31 5.27 10.08
N ASP A 467 0.75 6.02 9.76
CA ASP A 467 1.91 5.51 9.01
C ASP A 467 3.04 5.20 9.98
N GLY A 468 3.39 3.94 10.13
CA GLY A 468 4.54 3.51 10.93
C GLY A 468 5.82 4.18 10.41
N ARG A 469 6.36 5.16 11.16
CA ARG A 469 7.58 5.90 10.82
C ARG A 469 8.82 5.09 11.19
N LEU A 470 8.96 3.91 10.59
CA LEU A 470 10.11 3.04 10.79
C LEU A 470 11.30 3.47 9.91
N PHE A 471 12.49 3.00 10.25
CA PHE A 471 13.70 3.25 9.48
C PHE A 471 13.82 2.24 8.31
N PRO A 472 13.57 2.63 7.04
CA PRO A 472 13.48 1.69 5.93
C PRO A 472 14.77 0.90 5.66
N ALA A 473 15.91 1.47 6.03
CA ALA A 473 17.25 0.90 5.82
C ALA A 473 17.73 0.00 6.97
N LEU A 474 16.95 -0.12 8.05
CA LEU A 474 17.28 -0.99 9.17
C LEU A 474 16.46 -2.27 9.13
N THR A 475 17.04 -3.35 9.64
CA THR A 475 16.31 -4.59 9.89
C THR A 475 15.34 -4.42 11.06
N VAL A 476 14.41 -5.37 11.23
CA VAL A 476 13.49 -5.37 12.39
C VAL A 476 14.28 -5.37 13.69
N ALA A 477 15.29 -6.21 13.83
CA ALA A 477 16.12 -6.28 15.04
C ALA A 477 16.86 -4.97 15.30
N GLU A 478 17.43 -4.32 14.29
CA GLU A 478 18.12 -3.03 14.41
C GLU A 478 17.15 -1.90 14.77
N THR A 479 15.94 -1.90 14.17
CA THR A 479 14.90 -0.91 14.48
C THR A 479 14.46 -1.00 15.93
N LEU A 480 14.27 -2.22 16.45
CA LEU A 480 13.96 -2.45 17.86
C LEU A 480 15.13 -2.06 18.77
N ALA A 481 16.37 -2.34 18.36
CA ALA A 481 17.56 -1.93 19.12
C ALA A 481 17.67 -0.41 19.24
N VAL A 482 17.41 0.34 18.15
CA VAL A 482 17.35 1.82 18.16
C VAL A 482 16.26 2.31 19.11
N SER A 483 15.09 1.67 19.14
CA SER A 483 14.01 2.03 20.06
C SER A 483 14.38 1.83 21.55
N LEU A 484 15.33 0.91 21.81
CA LEU A 484 15.84 0.64 23.16
C LEU A 484 17.01 1.55 23.58
N GLU A 485 17.55 2.38 22.68
CA GLU A 485 18.72 3.25 22.96
C GLU A 485 18.52 4.13 24.21
N ARG A 486 17.30 4.55 24.47
CA ARG A 486 16.94 5.30 25.67
C ARG A 486 17.36 4.58 26.98
N TRP A 487 17.35 3.27 26.99
CA TRP A 487 17.60 2.41 28.16
C TRP A 487 19.05 1.92 28.23
N VAL A 488 19.91 2.32 27.28
CA VAL A 488 21.32 1.97 27.29
C VAL A 488 22.06 2.82 28.34
N GLU A 489 22.65 2.16 29.31
CA GLU A 489 23.36 2.83 30.40
C GLU A 489 24.72 3.40 29.93
N VAL A 490 25.39 2.71 29.02
CA VAL A 490 26.72 3.07 28.53
C VAL A 490 26.61 3.64 27.12
N ARG A 491 26.76 4.96 27.01
CA ARG A 491 26.66 5.69 25.70
C ARG A 491 28.01 6.22 25.23
N ASP A 492 29.11 5.80 25.84
CA ASP A 492 30.43 6.25 25.47
C ASP A 492 30.93 5.51 24.22
N PRO A 493 31.11 6.21 23.07
CA PRO A 493 31.54 5.60 21.81
C PRO A 493 32.95 4.99 21.90
N VAL A 494 33.80 5.50 22.79
CA VAL A 494 35.16 4.97 22.97
C VAL A 494 35.11 3.60 23.65
N SER A 495 34.29 3.44 24.66
CA SER A 495 34.07 2.17 25.36
C SER A 495 33.47 1.12 24.42
N ALA A 496 32.52 1.52 23.54
CA ALA A 496 31.93 0.66 22.53
C ALA A 496 32.98 0.23 21.47
N ALA A 497 33.79 1.18 20.97
CA ALA A 497 34.82 0.91 19.97
C ALA A 497 35.92 -0.01 20.50
N LEU A 498 36.29 0.14 21.79
CA LEU A 498 37.28 -0.69 22.47
C LEU A 498 36.71 -2.01 23.02
N ARG A 499 35.38 -2.25 22.84
CA ARG A 499 34.65 -3.43 23.34
C ARG A 499 34.93 -3.72 24.82
N LEU A 500 34.89 -2.67 25.63
CA LEU A 500 35.09 -2.83 27.05
C LEU A 500 33.98 -3.69 27.68
N PRO A 501 34.22 -4.43 28.78
CA PRO A 501 33.26 -5.38 29.33
C PRO A 501 31.88 -4.77 29.60
N HIS A 502 31.83 -3.55 30.17
CA HIS A 502 30.57 -2.85 30.48
C HIS A 502 29.77 -2.45 29.20
N ALA A 503 30.45 -2.09 28.11
CA ALA A 503 29.78 -1.81 26.84
C ALA A 503 29.22 -3.10 26.21
N TYR A 504 29.98 -4.20 26.31
CA TYR A 504 29.55 -5.51 25.84
C TYR A 504 28.34 -6.05 26.62
N ASP A 505 28.32 -5.85 27.95
CA ASP A 505 27.19 -6.26 28.80
C ASP A 505 25.93 -5.41 28.49
N ALA A 506 26.09 -4.11 28.22
CA ALA A 506 24.99 -3.23 27.78
C ALA A 506 24.41 -3.69 26.42
N GLU A 507 25.27 -3.98 25.43
CA GLU A 507 24.84 -4.52 24.13
C GLU A 507 24.09 -5.87 24.28
N ARG A 508 24.59 -6.76 25.12
CA ARG A 508 23.91 -8.04 25.41
C ARG A 508 22.53 -7.85 26.05
N SER A 509 22.38 -6.85 26.91
CA SER A 509 21.09 -6.54 27.54
C SER A 509 20.08 -6.03 26.52
N VAL A 510 20.50 -5.17 25.59
CA VAL A 510 19.70 -4.71 24.46
C VAL A 510 19.29 -5.89 23.57
N GLN A 511 20.29 -6.75 23.21
CA GLN A 511 20.02 -7.89 22.34
C GLN A 511 18.99 -8.86 22.95
N ARG A 512 19.11 -9.17 24.25
CA ARG A 512 18.10 -10.00 24.96
C ARG A 512 16.71 -9.37 24.89
N ARG A 513 16.63 -8.05 25.10
CA ARG A 513 15.34 -7.35 25.04
C ARG A 513 14.75 -7.29 23.64
N VAL A 514 15.60 -7.17 22.60
CA VAL A 514 15.18 -7.30 21.19
C VAL A 514 14.59 -8.69 20.95
N ASP A 515 15.28 -9.74 21.40
CA ASP A 515 14.84 -11.13 21.22
C ASP A 515 13.50 -11.39 21.93
N GLU A 516 13.31 -10.88 23.15
CA GLU A 516 12.04 -10.92 23.90
C GLU A 516 10.90 -10.21 23.13
N LEU A 517 11.16 -9.02 22.58
CA LEU A 517 10.16 -8.26 21.81
C LEU A 517 9.82 -8.95 20.49
N VAL A 518 10.81 -9.51 19.81
CA VAL A 518 10.62 -10.29 18.57
C VAL A 518 9.74 -11.52 18.83
N GLU A 519 9.97 -12.22 19.94
CA GLU A 519 9.18 -13.37 20.34
C GLU A 519 7.75 -12.97 20.77
N LEU A 520 7.62 -11.95 21.62
CA LEU A 520 6.33 -11.42 22.10
C LEU A 520 5.41 -11.01 20.95
N MET A 521 5.96 -10.39 19.90
CA MET A 521 5.22 -9.87 18.76
C MET A 521 5.14 -10.84 17.57
N GLY A 522 5.63 -12.07 17.70
CA GLY A 522 5.61 -13.05 16.62
C GLY A 522 6.48 -12.68 15.41
N LEU A 523 7.48 -11.81 15.57
CA LEU A 523 8.31 -11.26 14.50
C LEU A 523 9.53 -12.15 14.13
N GLY A 524 9.63 -13.38 14.65
CA GLY A 524 10.78 -14.25 14.47
C GLY A 524 11.21 -14.46 13.02
N ALA A 525 10.24 -14.68 12.13
CA ALA A 525 10.48 -14.86 10.69
C ALA A 525 10.99 -13.59 9.98
N PHE A 526 10.76 -12.42 10.58
CA PHE A 526 11.09 -11.11 10.00
C PHE A 526 12.31 -10.45 10.66
N ARG A 527 12.88 -11.05 11.69
CA ARG A 527 13.94 -10.48 12.54
C ARG A 527 15.09 -9.80 11.75
N ASN A 528 15.54 -10.43 10.67
CA ASN A 528 16.67 -9.98 9.86
C ASN A 528 16.22 -9.33 8.54
N LYS A 529 14.92 -9.14 8.30
CA LYS A 529 14.42 -8.44 7.12
C LYS A 529 14.48 -6.93 7.34
N PHE A 530 14.75 -6.19 6.28
CA PHE A 530 14.65 -4.74 6.30
C PHE A 530 13.19 -4.31 6.49
N THR A 531 12.95 -3.23 7.23
CA THR A 531 11.59 -2.74 7.48
C THR A 531 10.86 -2.32 6.19
N ARG A 532 11.59 -1.89 5.14
CA ARG A 532 11.05 -1.62 3.80
C ARG A 532 10.48 -2.86 3.10
N GLU A 533 10.95 -4.04 3.43
CA GLU A 533 10.54 -5.33 2.82
C GLU A 533 9.28 -5.91 3.46
N LEU A 534 8.83 -5.34 4.57
CA LEU A 534 7.67 -5.80 5.31
C LEU A 534 6.36 -5.33 4.67
N SER A 535 5.31 -6.13 4.82
CA SER A 535 3.94 -5.71 4.53
C SER A 535 3.53 -4.54 5.44
N THR A 536 2.47 -3.83 5.08
CA THR A 536 1.92 -2.75 5.91
C THR A 536 1.54 -3.27 7.29
N GLY A 537 0.91 -4.46 7.38
CA GLY A 537 0.56 -5.10 8.65
C GLY A 537 1.79 -5.43 9.49
N SER A 538 2.79 -6.11 8.91
CA SER A 538 4.01 -6.45 9.64
C SER A 538 4.79 -5.21 10.08
N ARG A 539 4.81 -4.12 9.28
CA ARG A 539 5.38 -2.82 9.70
C ARG A 539 4.66 -2.25 10.91
N ARG A 540 3.33 -2.38 10.94
CA ARG A 540 2.52 -1.93 12.07
C ARG A 540 2.85 -2.69 13.35
N ILE A 541 3.05 -4.01 13.26
CA ILE A 541 3.46 -4.83 14.41
C ILE A 541 4.85 -4.41 14.89
N VAL A 542 5.80 -4.10 13.99
CA VAL A 542 7.12 -3.58 14.38
C VAL A 542 7.00 -2.19 15.05
N ASP A 543 6.12 -1.32 14.57
CA ASP A 543 5.84 -0.01 15.19
C ASP A 543 5.31 -0.16 16.62
N LEU A 544 4.35 -1.08 16.83
CA LEU A 544 3.85 -1.43 18.15
C LEU A 544 4.93 -2.02 19.06
N ALA A 545 5.82 -2.87 18.51
CA ALA A 545 6.95 -3.40 19.25
C ALA A 545 7.92 -2.29 19.70
N CYS A 546 8.16 -1.29 18.86
CA CYS A 546 8.94 -0.09 19.21
C CYS A 546 8.28 0.72 20.33
N LEU A 547 6.95 0.88 20.30
CA LEU A 547 6.20 1.54 21.38
C LEU A 547 6.33 0.79 22.71
N VAL A 548 6.15 -0.54 22.70
CA VAL A 548 6.28 -1.39 23.88
C VAL A 548 7.72 -1.37 24.42
N ALA A 549 8.73 -1.24 23.56
CA ALA A 549 10.14 -1.09 23.96
C ALA A 549 10.36 0.12 24.86
N HIS A 550 9.60 1.20 24.68
CA HIS A 550 9.67 2.42 25.50
C HIS A 550 9.02 2.29 26.89
N ARG A 551 8.35 1.19 27.20
CA ARG A 551 7.63 0.93 28.46
C ARG A 551 6.70 2.10 28.83
N PRO A 552 5.77 2.48 27.98
CA PRO A 552 4.88 3.60 28.25
C PRO A 552 3.90 3.26 29.40
N THR A 553 3.48 4.28 30.15
CA THR A 553 2.41 4.18 31.16
C THR A 553 1.03 4.32 30.52
N VAL A 554 0.94 5.09 29.43
CA VAL A 554 -0.26 5.27 28.62
C VAL A 554 0.12 5.13 27.14
N ILE A 555 -0.69 4.40 26.37
CA ILE A 555 -0.52 4.24 24.92
C ILE A 555 -1.75 4.82 24.21
N LEU A 556 -1.51 5.69 23.25
CA LEU A 556 -2.51 6.19 22.30
C LEU A 556 -2.37 5.42 20.99
N LEU A 557 -3.42 4.68 20.61
CA LEU A 557 -3.43 3.88 19.38
C LEU A 557 -4.44 4.48 18.40
N ASP A 558 -3.94 5.03 17.30
CA ASP A 558 -4.76 5.57 16.20
C ASP A 558 -4.96 4.49 15.13
N GLU A 559 -6.18 3.99 14.99
CA GLU A 559 -6.57 2.92 14.07
C GLU A 559 -5.60 1.71 14.09
N PRO A 560 -5.39 1.05 15.24
CA PRO A 560 -4.33 0.05 15.41
C PRO A 560 -4.48 -1.17 14.48
N SER A 561 -5.70 -1.51 14.06
CA SER A 561 -6.00 -2.62 13.16
C SER A 561 -5.99 -2.25 11.68
N SER A 562 -5.82 -0.97 11.33
CA SER A 562 -5.78 -0.55 9.93
C SER A 562 -4.60 -1.17 9.19
N GLY A 563 -4.88 -1.90 8.10
CA GLY A 563 -3.86 -2.56 7.28
C GLY A 563 -3.26 -3.85 7.86
N ILE A 564 -3.75 -4.33 9.01
CA ILE A 564 -3.34 -5.61 9.59
C ILE A 564 -4.33 -6.69 9.13
N ALA A 565 -3.83 -7.83 8.63
CA ALA A 565 -4.68 -8.96 8.31
C ALA A 565 -5.34 -9.53 9.58
N GLN A 566 -6.57 -10.03 9.45
CA GLN A 566 -7.40 -10.45 10.61
C GLN A 566 -6.74 -11.49 11.52
N ARG A 567 -5.75 -12.26 11.02
CA ARG A 567 -4.93 -13.22 11.80
C ARG A 567 -3.78 -12.58 12.60
N GLU A 568 -3.41 -11.35 12.28
CA GLU A 568 -2.34 -10.62 12.96
C GLU A 568 -2.92 -9.68 14.04
N THR A 569 -4.26 -9.58 14.14
CA THR A 569 -4.98 -8.74 15.12
C THR A 569 -5.41 -9.51 16.38
N GLU A 570 -5.35 -10.84 16.37
CA GLU A 570 -5.58 -11.71 17.54
C GLU A 570 -4.28 -11.91 18.34
#